data_5a09e3e2564e103838670c46b8073470
#
_entry.id   5a09e3e2564e103838670c46b8073470
#
_cell.length_a   1.000
_cell.length_b   1.000
_cell.length_c   1.000
_cell.angle_alpha   90.00
_cell.angle_beta   90.00
_cell.angle_gamma   90.00
#
_symmetry.space_group_name_H-M   'P 1'
#
loop_
_entity.id
_entity.type
_entity.pdbx_description
1 polymer ?
#
loop_
_entity_poly.entity_id
_entity_poly.type
_entity_poly.pdbx_seq_one_letter_code
_entity_poly.pdbx_strand_id
1 'polypeptide(L)'
;MFVQLDLSCRRRRRWRWAVPLVLAALLLALPQLAALRPAALARVDRIVGRHYMTRLDALQQENFTLHQQLAQSADALAENAALRQLVGCGRGITGVTPARVVARGVGGFTLACPDTAPGNAVLDAGGRYAGVVTRTDGDTCTVEFSAAAGLCGSYAGLVTPGQWVLTGLPADCALTAGDIVTTAGGDWLGTLDAAPAPDADGLTAQVPLTDTADLWGTVYFVKK
;
A
#
# COMPACT_ATOMS: atom_id res chain seq x y z
N MET A 1 35.33 -0.79 88.47
CA MET A 1 34.79 0.58 88.44
C MET A 1 34.65 1.02 86.97
N PHE A 2 33.50 0.77 86.37
CA PHE A 2 33.21 1.08 84.96
C PHE A 2 32.38 2.33 84.90
N VAL A 3 32.95 3.37 84.28
CA VAL A 3 32.23 4.61 83.99
C VAL A 3 31.60 4.43 82.63
N GLN A 4 30.31 4.13 82.55
CA GLN A 4 29.51 4.22 81.35
C GLN A 4 29.16 5.65 81.01
N LEU A 5 29.82 6.22 80.02
CA LEU A 5 29.48 7.53 79.45
C LEU A 5 28.23 7.39 78.61
N ASP A 6 27.15 7.91 79.08
CA ASP A 6 25.84 7.96 78.44
C ASP A 6 25.86 9.02 77.30
N LEU A 7 26.24 8.57 76.11
CA LEU A 7 26.28 9.38 74.88
C LEU A 7 24.90 9.47 74.17
N SER A 8 23.91 8.79 74.71
CA SER A 8 22.60 8.66 74.02
C SER A 8 21.68 9.89 74.14
N CYS A 9 21.85 10.70 75.19
CA CYS A 9 20.94 11.80 75.48
C CYS A 9 21.14 13.08 74.65
N ARG A 10 22.38 13.30 74.09
CA ARG A 10 22.69 14.50 73.30
C ARG A 10 22.20 14.43 71.85
N ARG A 11 22.09 13.22 71.29
CA ARG A 11 21.71 13.02 69.89
C ARG A 11 20.19 13.21 69.69
N ARG A 12 19.37 12.82 70.67
CA ARG A 12 17.90 12.98 70.58
C ARG A 12 17.45 14.43 70.66
N ARG A 13 18.17 15.30 71.35
CA ARG A 13 17.80 16.72 71.52
C ARG A 13 18.04 17.54 70.26
N ARG A 14 19.06 17.20 69.45
CA ARG A 14 19.32 17.85 68.15
C ARG A 14 18.31 17.46 67.09
N TRP A 15 17.80 16.23 67.11
CA TRP A 15 16.79 15.75 66.18
C TRP A 15 15.42 16.38 66.42
N ARG A 16 15.08 16.73 67.65
CA ARG A 16 13.81 17.40 67.96
C ARG A 16 13.71 18.82 67.36
N TRP A 17 14.84 19.45 67.08
CA TRP A 17 14.89 20.76 66.38
C TRP A 17 15.10 20.62 64.88
N ALA A 18 15.66 19.54 64.41
CA ALA A 18 15.85 19.28 62.99
C ALA A 18 14.51 19.02 62.25
N VAL A 19 13.58 18.31 62.89
CA VAL A 19 12.26 18.01 62.30
C VAL A 19 11.45 19.29 61.97
N PRO A 20 11.26 20.23 62.90
CA PRO A 20 10.52 21.46 62.60
C PRO A 20 11.27 22.37 61.61
N LEU A 21 12.61 22.36 61.58
CA LEU A 21 13.39 23.10 60.57
C LEU A 21 13.23 22.53 59.19
N VAL A 22 13.24 21.21 59.02
CA VAL A 22 12.99 20.55 57.75
C VAL A 22 11.55 20.79 57.29
N LEU A 23 10.58 20.74 58.20
CA LEU A 23 9.18 21.01 57.90
C LEU A 23 8.97 22.47 57.46
N ALA A 24 9.62 23.42 58.15
CA ALA A 24 9.57 24.84 57.79
C ALA A 24 10.24 25.10 56.42
N ALA A 25 11.38 24.45 56.13
CA ALA A 25 12.04 24.53 54.84
C ALA A 25 11.16 23.94 53.73
N LEU A 26 10.48 22.83 54.00
CA LEU A 26 9.55 22.20 53.07
C LEU A 26 8.32 23.09 52.81
N LEU A 27 7.77 23.70 53.84
CA LEU A 27 6.64 24.64 53.73
C LEU A 27 7.02 25.92 52.97
N LEU A 28 8.25 26.41 53.12
CA LEU A 28 8.76 27.56 52.34
C LEU A 28 9.08 27.21 50.88
N ALA A 29 9.45 25.96 50.61
CA ALA A 29 9.73 25.48 49.25
C ALA A 29 8.46 25.18 48.43
N LEU A 30 7.35 24.80 49.10
CA LEU A 30 6.10 24.48 48.45
C LEU A 30 5.54 25.60 47.55
N PRO A 31 5.48 26.88 47.96
CA PRO A 31 4.97 27.94 47.09
C PRO A 31 5.92 28.24 45.90
N GLN A 32 7.24 28.06 46.08
CA GLN A 32 8.18 28.22 45.01
C GLN A 32 8.07 27.10 43.95
N LEU A 33 7.83 25.87 44.39
CA LEU A 33 7.53 24.74 43.50
C LEU A 33 6.18 24.92 42.81
N ALA A 34 5.20 25.50 43.46
CA ALA A 34 3.90 25.82 42.84
C ALA A 34 4.04 26.92 41.78
N ALA A 35 4.92 27.90 41.95
CA ALA A 35 5.20 28.92 40.95
C ALA A 35 5.96 28.40 39.70
N LEU A 36 6.73 27.33 39.87
CA LEU A 36 7.46 26.69 38.75
C LEU A 36 6.55 25.81 37.85
N ARG A 37 5.44 25.31 38.42
CA ARG A 37 4.49 24.47 37.67
C ARG A 37 3.94 25.13 36.41
N PRO A 38 3.42 26.37 36.42
CA PRO A 38 2.89 27.00 35.19
C PRO A 38 3.96 27.24 34.15
N ALA A 39 5.20 27.56 34.54
CA ALA A 39 6.32 27.76 33.62
C ALA A 39 6.77 26.45 32.99
N ALA A 40 6.77 25.34 33.72
CA ALA A 40 7.10 24.01 33.20
C ALA A 40 5.99 23.51 32.25
N LEU A 41 4.72 23.65 32.64
CA LEU A 41 3.58 23.30 31.78
C LEU A 41 3.56 24.12 30.49
N ALA A 42 3.78 25.43 30.57
CA ALA A 42 3.85 26.28 29.38
C ALA A 42 5.03 25.94 28.43
N ARG A 43 6.13 25.39 28.95
CA ARG A 43 7.23 24.86 28.10
C ARG A 43 6.83 23.54 27.43
N VAL A 44 6.19 22.64 28.16
CA VAL A 44 5.72 21.37 27.61
C VAL A 44 4.66 21.63 26.53
N ASP A 45 3.67 22.49 26.81
CA ASP A 45 2.64 22.86 25.84
C ASP A 45 3.25 23.50 24.58
N ARG A 46 4.29 24.30 24.74
CA ARG A 46 4.98 24.93 23.59
C ARG A 46 5.75 23.89 22.74
N ILE A 47 6.36 22.90 23.36
CA ILE A 47 7.10 21.83 22.67
C ILE A 47 6.10 20.88 21.98
N VAL A 48 5.06 20.46 22.71
CA VAL A 48 4.01 19.60 22.20
C VAL A 48 3.24 20.30 21.08
N GLY A 49 2.85 21.56 21.29
CA GLY A 49 2.16 22.36 20.31
C GLY A 49 2.95 22.53 19.02
N ARG A 50 4.27 22.79 19.11
CA ARG A 50 5.13 22.86 17.91
C ARG A 50 5.19 21.54 17.15
N HIS A 51 5.30 20.43 17.88
CA HIS A 51 5.34 19.11 17.26
C HIS A 51 4.01 18.76 16.55
N TYR A 52 2.88 19.13 17.15
CA TYR A 52 1.58 18.97 16.51
C TYR A 52 1.41 19.86 15.29
N MET A 53 1.83 21.12 15.37
CA MET A 53 1.75 22.04 14.22
C MET A 53 2.63 21.57 13.05
N THR A 54 3.87 21.15 13.30
CA THR A 54 4.72 20.62 12.24
C THR A 54 4.17 19.35 11.61
N ARG A 55 3.50 18.51 12.40
CA ARG A 55 2.85 17.29 11.88
C ARG A 55 1.59 17.60 11.09
N LEU A 56 0.81 18.59 11.50
CA LEU A 56 -0.34 19.09 10.76
C LEU A 56 0.10 19.71 9.43
N ASP A 57 1.13 20.54 9.44
CA ASP A 57 1.68 21.15 8.22
C ASP A 57 2.19 20.07 7.26
N ALA A 58 2.89 19.04 7.76
CA ALA A 58 3.36 17.91 6.95
C ALA A 58 2.20 17.12 6.33
N LEU A 59 1.15 16.83 7.11
CA LEU A 59 -0.05 16.15 6.60
C LEU A 59 -0.83 17.00 5.60
N GLN A 60 -0.91 18.30 5.81
CA GLN A 60 -1.53 19.20 4.85
C GLN A 60 -0.75 19.25 3.54
N GLN A 61 0.57 19.28 3.62
CA GLN A 61 1.45 19.26 2.45
C GLN A 61 1.36 17.93 1.70
N GLU A 62 1.30 16.81 2.42
CA GLU A 62 1.08 15.50 1.84
C GLU A 62 -0.30 15.39 1.17
N ASN A 63 -1.36 15.87 1.82
CA ASN A 63 -2.70 15.95 1.21
C ASN A 63 -2.71 16.81 -0.05
N PHE A 64 -2.05 17.96 -0.02
CA PHE A 64 -1.95 18.81 -1.20
C PHE A 64 -1.22 18.13 -2.35
N THR A 65 -0.09 17.46 -2.08
CA THR A 65 0.65 16.70 -3.11
C THR A 65 -0.15 15.54 -3.67
N LEU A 66 -0.87 14.80 -2.81
CA LEU A 66 -1.75 13.73 -3.25
C LEU A 66 -2.92 14.24 -4.11
N HIS A 67 -3.54 15.35 -3.72
CA HIS A 67 -4.58 15.97 -4.55
C HIS A 67 -4.05 16.44 -5.90
N GLN A 68 -2.83 16.97 -5.95
CA GLN A 68 -2.18 17.39 -7.19
C GLN A 68 -1.87 16.19 -8.10
N GLN A 69 -1.39 15.06 -7.52
CA GLN A 69 -1.17 13.82 -8.25
C GLN A 69 -2.49 13.22 -8.75
N LEU A 70 -3.55 13.25 -7.93
CA LEU A 70 -4.88 12.82 -8.36
C LEU A 70 -5.43 13.66 -9.51
N ALA A 71 -5.26 14.99 -9.46
CA ALA A 71 -5.67 15.86 -10.56
C ALA A 71 -4.90 15.55 -11.85
N GLN A 72 -3.58 15.39 -11.77
CA GLN A 72 -2.75 15.04 -12.93
C GLN A 72 -3.11 13.64 -13.48
N SER A 73 -3.39 12.66 -12.61
CA SER A 73 -3.83 11.34 -13.05
C SER A 73 -5.23 11.38 -13.67
N ALA A 74 -6.13 12.21 -13.16
CA ALA A 74 -7.47 12.39 -13.73
C ALA A 74 -7.41 13.00 -15.14
N ASP A 75 -6.53 13.98 -15.35
CA ASP A 75 -6.31 14.58 -16.68
C ASP A 75 -5.74 13.55 -17.66
N ALA A 76 -4.75 12.77 -17.23
CA ALA A 76 -4.18 11.69 -18.06
C ALA A 76 -5.20 10.57 -18.36
N LEU A 77 -6.08 10.25 -17.42
CA LEU A 77 -7.17 9.30 -17.62
C LEU A 77 -8.22 9.85 -18.60
N ALA A 78 -8.56 11.13 -18.50
CA ALA A 78 -9.49 11.79 -19.41
C ALA A 78 -8.92 11.83 -20.85
N GLU A 79 -7.66 12.18 -21.01
CA GLU A 79 -6.95 12.14 -22.30
C GLU A 79 -6.92 10.73 -22.87
N ASN A 80 -6.57 9.74 -22.05
CA ASN A 80 -6.55 8.33 -22.44
C ASN A 80 -7.95 7.82 -22.83
N ALA A 81 -9.00 8.24 -22.12
CA ALA A 81 -10.38 7.93 -22.47
C ALA A 81 -10.78 8.56 -23.83
N ALA A 82 -10.40 9.81 -24.07
CA ALA A 82 -10.63 10.47 -25.35
C ALA A 82 -9.87 9.81 -26.51
N LEU A 83 -8.61 9.44 -26.30
CA LEU A 83 -7.82 8.69 -27.27
C LEU A 83 -8.41 7.30 -27.57
N ARG A 84 -8.90 6.60 -26.55
CA ARG A 84 -9.58 5.29 -26.71
C ARG A 84 -10.90 5.40 -27.47
N GLN A 85 -11.66 6.49 -27.27
CA GLN A 85 -12.86 6.76 -28.06
C GLN A 85 -12.52 7.00 -29.55
N LEU A 86 -11.44 7.72 -29.84
CA LEU A 86 -10.96 7.95 -31.20
C LEU A 86 -10.47 6.67 -31.88
N VAL A 87 -9.86 5.75 -31.11
CA VAL A 87 -9.35 4.47 -31.65
C VAL A 87 -10.40 3.35 -31.62
N GLY A 88 -11.62 3.60 -31.11
CA GLY A 88 -12.69 2.59 -31.03
C GLY A 88 -12.50 1.53 -29.93
N CYS A 89 -11.54 1.71 -29.04
CA CYS A 89 -11.25 0.80 -27.92
C CYS A 89 -12.00 1.26 -26.65
N GLY A 90 -13.33 1.37 -26.75
CA GLY A 90 -14.14 1.85 -25.62
C GLY A 90 -14.49 0.76 -24.61
N ARG A 91 -13.74 0.64 -23.53
CA ARG A 91 -14.28 0.16 -22.23
C ARG A 91 -13.69 1.01 -21.11
N GLY A 92 -14.52 1.88 -20.56
CA GLY A 92 -14.18 2.66 -19.39
C GLY A 92 -13.99 1.77 -18.15
N ILE A 93 -13.06 2.14 -17.29
CA ILE A 93 -12.92 1.53 -15.95
C ILE A 93 -14.10 2.03 -15.13
N THR A 94 -15.19 1.27 -15.08
CA THR A 94 -16.30 1.51 -14.18
C THR A 94 -16.17 0.56 -12.99
N GLY A 95 -15.92 1.12 -11.83
CA GLY A 95 -16.04 0.44 -10.54
C GLY A 95 -15.07 -0.73 -10.32
N VAL A 96 -14.23 -0.61 -9.31
CA VAL A 96 -13.38 -1.71 -8.82
C VAL A 96 -13.85 -2.08 -7.44
N THR A 97 -14.11 -3.35 -7.19
CA THR A 97 -14.55 -3.85 -5.88
C THR A 97 -13.43 -4.68 -5.27
N PRO A 98 -12.95 -4.35 -4.05
CA PRO A 98 -11.95 -5.15 -3.37
C PRO A 98 -12.55 -6.51 -2.96
N ALA A 99 -11.78 -7.57 -3.17
CA ALA A 99 -12.17 -8.94 -2.88
C ALA A 99 -11.02 -9.67 -2.17
N ARG A 100 -11.36 -10.50 -1.19
CA ARG A 100 -10.38 -11.30 -0.44
C ARG A 100 -10.36 -12.74 -0.93
N VAL A 101 -9.18 -13.33 -0.94
CA VAL A 101 -9.02 -14.75 -1.27
C VAL A 101 -9.59 -15.62 -0.15
N VAL A 102 -10.52 -16.49 -0.51
CA VAL A 102 -11.14 -17.48 0.38
C VAL A 102 -10.44 -18.85 0.24
N ALA A 103 -10.13 -19.23 -0.99
CA ALA A 103 -9.49 -20.51 -1.29
C ALA A 103 -8.57 -20.37 -2.52
N ARG A 104 -7.58 -21.27 -2.61
CA ARG A 104 -6.67 -21.34 -3.76
C ARG A 104 -6.69 -22.74 -4.35
N GLY A 105 -6.69 -22.81 -5.67
CA GLY A 105 -6.58 -24.04 -6.45
C GLY A 105 -5.37 -24.02 -7.39
N VAL A 106 -5.17 -25.11 -8.11
CA VAL A 106 -4.02 -25.27 -9.02
C VAL A 106 -4.11 -24.31 -10.24
N GLY A 107 -5.31 -23.95 -10.69
CA GLY A 107 -5.52 -23.12 -11.88
C GLY A 107 -6.24 -21.81 -11.60
N GLY A 108 -6.32 -21.39 -10.31
CA GLY A 108 -7.04 -20.19 -9.95
C GLY A 108 -7.27 -20.04 -8.45
N PHE A 109 -8.16 -19.14 -8.08
CA PHE A 109 -8.54 -18.91 -6.69
C PHE A 109 -10.00 -18.48 -6.57
N THR A 110 -10.56 -18.61 -5.38
CA THR A 110 -11.91 -18.15 -5.04
C THR A 110 -11.81 -16.87 -4.23
N LEU A 111 -12.58 -15.87 -4.61
CA LEU A 111 -12.66 -14.58 -3.93
C LEU A 111 -14.01 -14.43 -3.24
N ALA A 112 -14.03 -13.78 -2.09
CA ALA A 112 -15.25 -13.23 -1.50
C ALA A 112 -15.53 -11.87 -2.16
N CYS A 113 -16.49 -11.83 -3.06
CA CYS A 113 -16.87 -10.63 -3.79
C CYS A 113 -18.36 -10.71 -4.16
N PRO A 114 -19.25 -10.01 -3.46
CA PRO A 114 -20.64 -9.92 -3.84
C PRO A 114 -20.82 -9.12 -5.14
N ASP A 115 -21.91 -9.38 -5.85
CA ASP A 115 -22.31 -8.64 -7.06
C ASP A 115 -21.29 -8.65 -8.21
N THR A 116 -20.60 -9.77 -8.39
CA THR A 116 -19.65 -9.98 -9.47
C THR A 116 -20.27 -10.83 -10.57
N ALA A 117 -19.98 -10.50 -11.83
CA ALA A 117 -20.44 -11.26 -12.98
C ALA A 117 -19.29 -12.08 -13.61
N PRO A 118 -19.58 -13.25 -14.20
CA PRO A 118 -18.61 -13.94 -15.04
C PRO A 118 -18.12 -13.05 -16.18
N GLY A 119 -16.82 -13.14 -16.50
CA GLY A 119 -16.16 -12.30 -17.49
C GLY A 119 -15.52 -11.03 -16.92
N ASN A 120 -15.74 -10.71 -15.66
CA ASN A 120 -15.07 -9.57 -15.03
C ASN A 120 -13.58 -9.86 -14.83
N ALA A 121 -12.74 -8.87 -15.15
CA ALA A 121 -11.30 -8.95 -14.96
C ALA A 121 -10.97 -8.80 -13.46
N VAL A 122 -9.95 -9.53 -13.03
CA VAL A 122 -9.42 -9.47 -11.66
C VAL A 122 -8.01 -8.92 -11.71
N LEU A 123 -7.76 -7.91 -10.89
CA LEU A 123 -6.49 -7.20 -10.80
C LEU A 123 -5.87 -7.46 -9.41
N ASP A 124 -4.55 -7.47 -9.35
CA ASP A 124 -3.83 -7.47 -8.08
C ASP A 124 -3.83 -6.08 -7.41
N ALA A 125 -3.17 -5.96 -6.26
CA ALA A 125 -3.03 -4.70 -5.53
C ALA A 125 -2.24 -3.62 -6.32
N GLY A 126 -1.44 -4.03 -7.31
CA GLY A 126 -0.73 -3.14 -8.21
C GLY A 126 -1.52 -2.75 -9.46
N GLY A 127 -2.76 -3.22 -9.60
CA GLY A 127 -3.59 -2.98 -10.78
C GLY A 127 -3.26 -3.85 -12.00
N ARG A 128 -2.48 -4.93 -11.80
CA ARG A 128 -2.08 -5.86 -12.85
C ARG A 128 -3.09 -6.98 -12.99
N TYR A 129 -3.31 -7.43 -14.21
CA TYR A 129 -4.27 -8.48 -14.53
C TYR A 129 -3.84 -9.83 -13.93
N ALA A 130 -4.65 -10.38 -13.05
CA ALA A 130 -4.43 -11.65 -12.37
C ALA A 130 -5.27 -12.80 -12.96
N GLY A 131 -6.39 -12.51 -13.62
CA GLY A 131 -7.27 -13.52 -14.18
C GLY A 131 -8.67 -13.00 -14.51
N VAL A 132 -9.57 -13.91 -14.80
CA VAL A 132 -10.97 -13.59 -15.12
C VAL A 132 -11.92 -14.38 -14.21
N VAL A 133 -13.02 -13.79 -13.83
CA VAL A 133 -14.11 -14.47 -13.11
C VAL A 133 -14.82 -15.41 -14.08
N THR A 134 -14.78 -16.72 -13.81
CA THR A 134 -15.44 -17.73 -14.63
C THR A 134 -16.79 -18.14 -14.06
N ARG A 135 -16.92 -18.12 -12.73
CA ARG A 135 -18.13 -18.55 -12.04
C ARG A 135 -18.38 -17.68 -10.81
N THR A 136 -19.65 -17.43 -10.53
CA THR A 136 -20.11 -16.77 -9.31
C THR A 136 -21.07 -17.70 -8.55
N ASP A 137 -20.93 -17.72 -7.23
CA ASP A 137 -21.76 -18.52 -6.33
C ASP A 137 -22.08 -17.68 -5.08
N GLY A 138 -23.22 -17.01 -5.10
CA GLY A 138 -23.63 -16.07 -4.04
C GLY A 138 -22.60 -14.97 -3.83
N ASP A 139 -22.02 -14.93 -2.62
CA ASP A 139 -21.01 -13.92 -2.22
C ASP A 139 -19.59 -14.28 -2.65
N THR A 140 -19.39 -15.37 -3.39
CA THR A 140 -18.07 -15.82 -3.84
C THR A 140 -17.99 -15.91 -5.35
N CYS A 141 -16.80 -15.69 -5.89
CA CYS A 141 -16.51 -15.89 -7.31
C CYS A 141 -15.23 -16.71 -7.50
N THR A 142 -15.23 -17.56 -8.52
CA THR A 142 -14.06 -18.33 -8.93
C THR A 142 -13.34 -17.59 -10.05
N VAL A 143 -12.04 -17.42 -9.87
CA VAL A 143 -11.14 -16.78 -10.82
C VAL A 143 -10.21 -17.84 -11.38
N GLU A 144 -10.11 -17.92 -12.69
CA GLU A 144 -9.22 -18.85 -13.37
C GLU A 144 -8.07 -18.11 -14.04
N PHE A 145 -6.92 -18.75 -14.07
CA PHE A 145 -5.72 -18.32 -14.79
C PHE A 145 -5.80 -18.73 -16.27
N SER A 146 -6.83 -18.26 -16.95
CA SER A 146 -7.01 -18.55 -18.37
C SER A 146 -6.12 -17.65 -19.23
N ALA A 147 -5.69 -18.17 -20.37
CA ALA A 147 -4.94 -17.40 -21.34
C ALA A 147 -5.71 -16.15 -21.77
N ALA A 148 -5.07 -15.01 -21.69
CA ALA A 148 -5.60 -13.72 -22.10
C ALA A 148 -4.91 -13.25 -23.39
N ALA A 149 -5.66 -12.57 -24.26
CA ALA A 149 -5.05 -11.87 -25.38
C ALA A 149 -4.21 -10.71 -24.86
N GLY A 150 -2.90 -10.78 -25.10
CA GLY A 150 -1.93 -9.74 -24.79
C GLY A 150 -1.68 -8.87 -26.03
N LEU A 151 -1.87 -7.57 -25.87
CA LEU A 151 -1.58 -6.56 -26.90
C LEU A 151 -0.30 -5.81 -26.54
N CYS A 152 0.63 -5.77 -27.46
CA CYS A 152 1.88 -5.01 -27.35
C CYS A 152 2.10 -4.19 -28.61
N GLY A 153 1.87 -2.90 -28.55
CA GLY A 153 1.88 -2.05 -29.73
C GLY A 153 0.85 -2.50 -30.78
N SER A 154 1.31 -2.86 -31.97
CA SER A 154 0.48 -3.36 -33.09
C SER A 154 0.33 -4.87 -33.07
N TYR A 155 0.99 -5.57 -32.14
CA TYR A 155 1.05 -7.03 -32.14
C TYR A 155 0.12 -7.59 -31.07
N ALA A 156 -0.40 -8.78 -31.33
CA ALA A 156 -1.23 -9.55 -30.43
C ALA A 156 -0.64 -10.94 -30.19
N GLY A 157 -0.70 -11.41 -28.98
CA GLY A 157 -0.27 -12.76 -28.61
C GLY A 157 -1.14 -13.30 -27.48
N LEU A 158 -0.75 -14.41 -26.89
CA LEU A 158 -1.44 -15.03 -25.75
C LEU A 158 -0.52 -15.01 -24.53
N VAL A 159 -1.07 -14.59 -23.38
CA VAL A 159 -0.40 -14.62 -22.08
C VAL A 159 -1.21 -15.51 -21.15
N THR A 160 -0.56 -16.50 -20.55
CA THR A 160 -1.16 -17.32 -19.49
C THR A 160 -0.68 -16.84 -18.13
N PRO A 161 -1.55 -16.33 -17.25
CA PRO A 161 -1.19 -15.98 -15.89
C PRO A 161 -0.51 -17.17 -15.17
N GLY A 162 0.59 -16.90 -14.49
CA GLY A 162 1.42 -17.92 -13.85
C GLY A 162 2.60 -18.42 -14.68
N GLN A 163 2.49 -18.43 -16.00
CA GLN A 163 3.65 -18.67 -16.90
C GLN A 163 4.31 -17.35 -17.29
N TRP A 164 3.50 -16.31 -17.43
CA TRP A 164 3.93 -14.95 -17.78
C TRP A 164 4.86 -14.89 -19.00
N VAL A 165 4.46 -15.60 -20.04
CA VAL A 165 5.12 -15.57 -21.35
C VAL A 165 4.11 -15.13 -22.40
N LEU A 166 4.45 -14.13 -23.18
CA LEU A 166 3.69 -13.71 -24.35
C LEU A 166 4.11 -14.59 -25.52
N THR A 167 3.19 -15.36 -26.06
CA THR A 167 3.42 -16.34 -27.13
C THR A 167 2.61 -15.99 -28.38
N GLY A 168 3.00 -16.56 -29.52
CA GLY A 168 2.28 -16.39 -30.80
C GLY A 168 2.52 -15.05 -31.47
N LEU A 169 3.61 -14.36 -31.13
CA LEU A 169 4.04 -13.15 -31.82
C LEU A 169 4.63 -13.56 -33.20
N PRO A 170 4.53 -12.73 -34.24
CA PRO A 170 5.30 -12.93 -35.48
C PRO A 170 6.81 -12.91 -35.20
N ALA A 171 7.58 -13.78 -35.85
CA ALA A 171 9.03 -13.87 -35.63
C ALA A 171 9.79 -12.58 -36.02
N ASP A 172 9.20 -11.77 -36.87
CA ASP A 172 9.74 -10.50 -37.39
C ASP A 172 9.21 -9.28 -36.65
N CYS A 173 8.54 -9.47 -35.49
CA CYS A 173 8.01 -8.36 -34.72
C CYS A 173 9.12 -7.44 -34.18
N ALA A 174 8.89 -6.12 -34.29
CA ALA A 174 9.85 -5.09 -33.88
C ALA A 174 9.62 -4.63 -32.43
N LEU A 175 9.39 -5.56 -31.50
CA LEU A 175 9.20 -5.30 -30.09
C LEU A 175 10.55 -5.30 -29.35
N THR A 176 10.62 -4.51 -28.29
CA THR A 176 11.84 -4.34 -27.46
C THR A 176 11.58 -4.61 -25.98
N ALA A 177 12.64 -4.89 -25.25
CA ALA A 177 12.55 -4.97 -23.80
C ALA A 177 11.96 -3.67 -23.20
N GLY A 178 11.05 -3.82 -22.24
CA GLY A 178 10.36 -2.71 -21.61
C GLY A 178 9.04 -2.30 -22.27
N ASP A 179 8.69 -2.86 -23.44
CA ASP A 179 7.39 -2.60 -24.06
C ASP A 179 6.25 -3.15 -23.18
N ILE A 180 5.17 -2.39 -23.08
CA ILE A 180 4.03 -2.68 -22.20
C ILE A 180 3.08 -3.64 -22.90
N VAL A 181 2.66 -4.66 -22.18
CA VAL A 181 1.64 -5.63 -22.61
C VAL A 181 0.35 -5.42 -21.84
N THR A 182 -0.76 -5.26 -22.54
CA THR A 182 -2.09 -5.08 -21.95
C THR A 182 -3.07 -6.11 -22.50
N THR A 183 -4.15 -6.36 -21.74
CA THR A 183 -5.30 -7.12 -22.29
C THR A 183 -6.03 -6.29 -23.34
N ALA A 184 -6.90 -6.92 -24.11
CA ALA A 184 -7.83 -6.22 -25.01
C ALA A 184 -8.74 -5.22 -24.25
N GLY A 185 -8.96 -5.41 -22.96
CA GLY A 185 -9.66 -4.50 -22.06
C GLY A 185 -8.79 -3.34 -21.53
N GLY A 186 -7.50 -3.30 -21.89
CA GLY A 186 -6.54 -2.29 -21.44
C GLY A 186 -5.98 -2.53 -20.04
N ASP A 187 -6.16 -3.72 -19.49
CA ASP A 187 -5.58 -4.06 -18.18
C ASP A 187 -4.11 -4.47 -18.37
N TRP A 188 -3.28 -4.10 -17.43
CA TRP A 188 -1.84 -4.34 -17.47
C TRP A 188 -1.52 -5.83 -17.24
N LEU A 189 -0.83 -6.46 -18.18
CA LEU A 189 -0.33 -7.84 -18.08
C LEU A 189 1.13 -7.90 -17.61
N GLY A 190 1.94 -6.95 -18.02
CA GLY A 190 3.36 -6.88 -17.69
C GLY A 190 4.14 -6.06 -18.70
N THR A 191 5.46 -6.15 -18.61
CA THR A 191 6.42 -5.58 -19.57
C THR A 191 7.28 -6.67 -20.15
N LEU A 192 7.73 -6.52 -21.40
CA LEU A 192 8.65 -7.47 -22.03
C LEU A 192 10.01 -7.45 -21.31
N ASP A 193 10.48 -8.61 -20.89
CA ASP A 193 11.79 -8.77 -20.22
C ASP A 193 12.96 -8.62 -21.23
N ALA A 194 12.74 -9.06 -22.46
CA ALA A 194 13.73 -9.06 -23.53
C ALA A 194 13.07 -8.79 -24.89
N ALA A 195 13.87 -8.73 -25.94
CA ALA A 195 13.35 -8.81 -27.30
C ALA A 195 12.78 -10.21 -27.55
N PRO A 196 11.67 -10.34 -28.34
CA PRO A 196 11.09 -11.63 -28.66
C PRO A 196 12.10 -12.59 -29.29
N ALA A 197 12.13 -13.83 -28.82
CA ALA A 197 12.96 -14.87 -29.34
C ALA A 197 12.11 -15.80 -30.25
N PRO A 198 12.57 -16.14 -31.47
CA PRO A 198 11.83 -17.03 -32.34
C PRO A 198 11.69 -18.43 -31.73
N ASP A 199 10.52 -19.02 -31.87
CA ASP A 199 10.22 -20.38 -31.48
C ASP A 199 10.93 -21.39 -32.40
N ALA A 200 10.87 -22.67 -32.05
CA ALA A 200 11.50 -23.75 -32.83
C ALA A 200 10.96 -23.87 -34.25
N ASP A 201 9.76 -23.38 -34.53
CA ASP A 201 9.13 -23.35 -35.84
C ASP A 201 9.66 -22.22 -36.75
N GLY A 202 10.34 -21.21 -36.16
CA GLY A 202 10.85 -20.02 -36.83
C GLY A 202 9.78 -19.07 -37.40
N LEU A 203 8.50 -19.35 -37.15
CA LEU A 203 7.36 -18.55 -37.63
C LEU A 203 6.81 -17.65 -36.51
N THR A 204 6.85 -18.15 -35.31
CA THR A 204 6.37 -17.44 -34.11
C THR A 204 7.53 -17.10 -33.21
N ALA A 205 7.28 -16.13 -32.30
CA ALA A 205 8.20 -15.74 -31.26
C ALA A 205 7.49 -15.69 -29.92
N GLN A 206 8.28 -15.87 -28.90
CA GLN A 206 7.82 -15.77 -27.50
C GLN A 206 8.76 -14.89 -26.70
N VAL A 207 8.22 -14.31 -25.62
CA VAL A 207 8.99 -13.45 -24.74
C VAL A 207 8.44 -13.52 -23.31
N PRO A 208 9.32 -13.68 -22.30
CA PRO A 208 8.90 -13.62 -20.90
C PRO A 208 8.48 -12.19 -20.54
N LEU A 209 7.55 -12.11 -19.60
CA LEU A 209 7.05 -10.86 -19.02
C LEU A 209 7.60 -10.67 -17.60
N THR A 210 7.97 -9.44 -17.30
CA THR A 210 8.27 -8.96 -15.95
C THR A 210 7.17 -8.01 -15.48
N ASP A 211 7.27 -7.57 -14.24
CA ASP A 211 6.29 -6.66 -13.63
C ASP A 211 4.83 -7.14 -13.75
N THR A 212 4.63 -8.44 -13.59
CA THR A 212 3.37 -9.16 -13.72
C THR A 212 2.59 -9.18 -12.41
N ALA A 213 1.33 -9.64 -12.44
CA ALA A 213 0.50 -9.70 -11.25
C ALA A 213 1.04 -10.68 -10.19
N ASP A 214 0.91 -10.29 -8.93
CA ASP A 214 1.14 -11.17 -7.80
C ASP A 214 -0.05 -12.13 -7.62
N LEU A 215 0.13 -13.39 -8.01
CA LEU A 215 -0.90 -14.42 -7.85
C LEU A 215 -1.00 -14.97 -6.42
N TRP A 216 -0.12 -14.55 -5.51
CA TRP A 216 -0.09 -14.99 -4.11
C TRP A 216 -0.62 -13.92 -3.14
N GLY A 217 -1.00 -12.76 -3.62
CA GLY A 217 -1.61 -11.69 -2.85
C GLY A 217 -2.90 -12.14 -2.13
N THR A 218 -3.23 -11.52 -1.02
CA THR A 218 -4.44 -11.85 -0.22
C THR A 218 -5.66 -11.03 -0.60
N VAL A 219 -5.47 -9.92 -1.31
CA VAL A 219 -6.52 -9.00 -1.76
C VAL A 219 -6.36 -8.75 -3.25
N TYR A 220 -7.45 -8.81 -3.95
CA TYR A 220 -7.56 -8.50 -5.36
C TYR A 220 -8.70 -7.51 -5.61
N PHE A 221 -8.74 -6.95 -6.79
CA PHE A 221 -9.77 -6.00 -7.21
C PHE A 221 -10.51 -6.56 -8.41
N VAL A 222 -11.81 -6.70 -8.29
CA VAL A 222 -12.67 -7.14 -9.40
C VAL A 222 -13.18 -5.92 -10.14
N LYS A 223 -12.92 -5.84 -11.44
CA LYS A 223 -13.36 -4.78 -12.34
C LYS A 223 -14.74 -5.11 -12.85
N LYS A 224 -15.72 -4.24 -12.59
CA LYS A 224 -17.11 -4.36 -13.06
C LYS A 224 -17.33 -3.74 -14.42
#